data_12cdcc76d324041d43fb6ab37d88ced8
#
_entry.id   12cdcc76d324041d43fb6ab37d88ced8
#
_cell.length_a   1.000
_cell.length_b   1.000
_cell.length_c   1.000
_cell.angle_alpha   90.00
_cell.angle_beta   90.00
_cell.angle_gamma   90.00
#
_symmetry.space_group_name_H-M   'P 1'
#
loop_
_entity.id
_entity.type
_entity.pdbx_description
1 polymer ?
#
loop_
_entity_poly.entity_id
_entity_poly.type
_entity_poly.pdbx_seq_one_letter_code
_entity_poly.pdbx_strand_id
1 'polypeptide(L)'
;MKRAARNRFWLLGAVIALVAIVLWLGARDQRAAPLTLTDLDPDSITRIELTISQQSPQVFEKSGGHWWRVSPSRMRGNDEHLQRLAKLAISPVARWAHANEFDPVKVGLAQPAATLVLDGVQLRYGALSALDNLRYVGVGDRVALVPQQDSPEITLAMKTAR
;
A
#
# COMPACT_ATOMS: atom_id res chain seq x y z
N MET A 1 12.95 -45.31 40.30
CA MET A 1 13.41 -44.79 38.99
C MET A 1 12.28 -44.36 38.04
N LYS A 2 10.97 -44.35 38.40
CA LYS A 2 9.85 -44.02 37.48
C LYS A 2 9.37 -42.56 37.48
N ARG A 3 9.87 -41.70 38.38
CA ARG A 3 9.45 -40.27 38.46
C ARG A 3 10.21 -39.36 37.48
N ALA A 4 11.45 -39.66 37.16
CA ALA A 4 12.25 -38.84 36.24
C ALA A 4 11.80 -38.97 34.76
N ALA A 5 11.33 -40.14 34.36
CA ALA A 5 10.82 -40.36 33.00
C ALA A 5 9.49 -39.60 32.79
N ARG A 6 8.60 -39.52 33.79
CA ARG A 6 7.31 -38.83 33.72
C ARG A 6 7.50 -37.30 33.56
N ASN A 7 8.49 -36.70 34.22
CA ASN A 7 8.80 -35.29 34.09
C ASN A 7 9.38 -34.93 32.72
N ARG A 8 10.16 -35.84 32.13
CA ARG A 8 10.70 -35.62 30.75
C ARG A 8 9.59 -35.64 29.68
N PHE A 9 8.58 -36.51 29.84
CA PHE A 9 7.41 -36.53 28.95
C PHE A 9 6.56 -35.28 29.08
N TRP A 10 6.41 -34.72 30.29
CA TRP A 10 5.69 -33.49 30.53
C TRP A 10 6.42 -32.26 29.92
N LEU A 11 7.74 -32.20 30.02
CA LEU A 11 8.54 -31.17 29.41
C LEU A 11 8.50 -31.23 27.89
N LEU A 12 8.60 -32.42 27.29
CA LEU A 12 8.44 -32.60 25.84
C LEU A 12 7.05 -32.19 25.36
N GLY A 13 5.99 -32.54 26.09
CA GLY A 13 4.63 -32.10 25.78
C GLY A 13 4.45 -30.56 25.83
N ALA A 14 5.05 -29.93 26.84
CA ALA A 14 5.01 -28.46 26.95
C ALA A 14 5.76 -27.75 25.83
N VAL A 15 6.92 -28.27 25.40
CA VAL A 15 7.68 -27.72 24.28
C VAL A 15 6.91 -27.87 22.95
N ILE A 16 6.32 -29.04 22.71
CA ILE A 16 5.50 -29.29 21.51
C ILE A 16 4.28 -28.36 21.48
N ALA A 17 3.62 -28.15 22.61
CA ALA A 17 2.48 -27.24 22.72
C ALA A 17 2.90 -25.78 22.45
N LEU A 18 4.05 -25.33 22.98
CA LEU A 18 4.60 -24.01 22.74
C LEU A 18 4.94 -23.80 21.25
N VAL A 19 5.60 -24.77 20.63
CA VAL A 19 5.92 -24.71 19.19
C VAL A 19 4.65 -24.68 18.35
N ALA A 20 3.64 -25.49 18.69
CA ALA A 20 2.36 -25.49 18.00
C ALA A 20 1.62 -24.13 18.13
N ILE A 21 1.67 -23.50 19.30
CA ILE A 21 1.09 -22.16 19.53
C ILE A 21 1.83 -21.11 18.70
N VAL A 22 3.15 -21.13 18.67
CA VAL A 22 3.97 -20.19 17.87
C VAL A 22 3.69 -20.37 16.38
N LEU A 23 3.64 -21.61 15.90
CA LEU A 23 3.30 -21.90 14.50
C LEU A 23 1.87 -21.49 14.15
N TRP A 24 0.91 -21.67 15.09
CA TRP A 24 -0.48 -21.28 14.88
C TRP A 24 -0.67 -19.76 14.87
N LEU A 25 0.02 -19.03 15.77
CA LEU A 25 0.05 -17.56 15.77
C LEU A 25 0.69 -17.03 14.49
N GLY A 26 1.86 -17.56 14.08
CA GLY A 26 2.51 -17.17 12.84
C GLY A 26 1.69 -17.48 11.58
N ALA A 27 0.95 -18.60 11.57
CA ALA A 27 0.04 -18.92 10.47
C ALA A 27 -1.22 -18.05 10.43
N ARG A 28 -1.61 -17.45 11.57
CA ARG A 28 -2.70 -16.47 11.63
C ARG A 28 -2.28 -15.12 11.06
N ASP A 29 -1.08 -14.67 11.37
CA ASP A 29 -0.53 -13.41 10.84
C ASP A 29 -0.32 -13.47 9.32
N GLN A 30 0.05 -14.62 8.78
CA GLN A 30 0.21 -14.83 7.33
C GLN A 30 -1.11 -14.88 6.55
N ARG A 31 -2.25 -15.09 7.19
CA ARG A 31 -3.57 -15.16 6.54
C ARG A 31 -4.27 -13.81 6.38
N ALA A 32 -3.72 -12.73 6.91
CA ALA A 32 -4.50 -11.52 7.15
C ALA A 32 -4.08 -10.28 6.38
N ALA A 33 -2.93 -10.23 5.72
CA ALA A 33 -2.52 -9.03 5.02
C ALA A 33 -2.38 -9.29 3.51
N PRO A 34 -3.10 -8.58 2.65
CA PRO A 34 -2.79 -8.59 1.23
C PRO A 34 -1.33 -8.17 1.06
N LEU A 35 -0.58 -8.93 0.26
CA LEU A 35 0.83 -8.63 -0.04
C LEU A 35 0.94 -7.37 -0.93
N THR A 36 -0.18 -6.90 -1.46
CA THR A 36 -0.31 -5.76 -2.37
C THR A 36 -1.22 -4.68 -1.80
N LEU A 37 -1.09 -3.45 -2.28
CA LEU A 37 -1.89 -2.29 -1.84
C LEU A 37 -3.39 -2.50 -2.07
N THR A 38 -3.75 -3.11 -3.20
CA THR A 38 -5.14 -3.40 -3.58
C THR A 38 -5.22 -4.77 -4.27
N ASP A 39 -6.44 -5.25 -4.45
CA ASP A 39 -6.73 -6.46 -5.23
C ASP A 39 -7.08 -6.14 -6.70
N LEU A 40 -6.87 -4.88 -7.15
CA LEU A 40 -7.16 -4.48 -8.51
C LEU A 40 -6.12 -5.06 -9.48
N ASP A 41 -6.60 -5.55 -10.61
CA ASP A 41 -5.74 -5.90 -11.74
C ASP A 41 -5.36 -4.63 -12.50
N PRO A 42 -4.06 -4.27 -12.56
CA PRO A 42 -3.59 -3.06 -13.25
C PRO A 42 -3.99 -2.96 -14.71
N ASP A 43 -4.16 -4.10 -15.40
CA ASP A 43 -4.52 -4.12 -16.82
C ASP A 43 -6.02 -3.87 -17.03
N SER A 44 -6.85 -4.15 -16.03
CA SER A 44 -8.27 -3.90 -16.03
C SER A 44 -8.66 -2.47 -15.67
N ILE A 45 -7.73 -1.68 -15.08
CA ILE A 45 -8.00 -0.30 -14.67
C ILE A 45 -8.34 0.56 -15.89
N THR A 46 -9.46 1.26 -15.80
CA THR A 46 -9.98 2.11 -16.87
C THR A 46 -9.99 3.58 -16.54
N ARG A 47 -9.92 3.94 -15.26
CA ARG A 47 -9.94 5.33 -14.77
C ARG A 47 -8.87 5.58 -13.73
N ILE A 48 -8.11 6.64 -13.92
CA ILE A 48 -7.07 7.11 -12.99
C ILE A 48 -7.34 8.57 -12.67
N GLU A 49 -7.41 8.91 -11.37
CA GLU A 49 -7.43 10.30 -10.93
C GLU A 49 -6.17 10.54 -10.09
N LEU A 50 -5.39 11.54 -10.47
CA LEU A 50 -4.16 11.91 -9.77
C LEU A 50 -4.27 13.35 -9.27
N THR A 51 -4.12 13.51 -7.97
CA THR A 51 -4.00 14.81 -7.30
C THR A 51 -2.63 14.88 -6.63
N ILE A 52 -1.81 15.86 -6.98
CA ILE A 52 -0.50 16.08 -6.37
C ILE A 52 -0.60 17.30 -5.48
N SER A 53 -0.31 17.12 -4.18
CA SER A 53 -0.44 18.17 -3.17
C SER A 53 -1.83 18.81 -3.21
N GLN A 54 -1.93 20.11 -3.35
CA GLN A 54 -3.18 20.87 -3.45
C GLN A 54 -3.52 21.30 -4.88
N GLN A 55 -2.95 20.64 -5.88
CA GLN A 55 -3.25 20.96 -7.29
C GLN A 55 -4.61 20.40 -7.69
N SER A 56 -5.16 20.95 -8.79
CA SER A 56 -6.38 20.41 -9.37
C SER A 56 -6.19 18.96 -9.82
N PRO A 57 -7.16 18.08 -9.57
CA PRO A 57 -7.08 16.68 -9.95
C PRO A 57 -6.98 16.53 -11.47
N GLN A 58 -6.09 15.66 -11.91
CA GLN A 58 -6.02 15.21 -13.28
C GLN A 58 -6.74 13.87 -13.40
N VAL A 59 -7.67 13.80 -14.35
CA VAL A 59 -8.47 12.60 -14.59
C VAL A 59 -8.10 12.02 -15.93
N PHE A 60 -7.83 10.72 -15.96
CA PHE A 60 -7.48 9.98 -17.14
C PHE A 60 -8.46 8.82 -17.31
N GLU A 61 -8.85 8.56 -18.55
CA GLU A 61 -9.72 7.43 -18.92
C GLU A 61 -9.11 6.66 -20.08
N LYS A 62 -9.25 5.33 -20.03
CA LYS A 62 -8.77 4.41 -21.06
C LYS A 62 -9.86 4.22 -22.09
N SER A 63 -9.57 4.52 -23.36
CA SER A 63 -10.51 4.35 -24.48
C SER A 63 -9.75 3.90 -25.72
N GLY A 64 -10.26 2.84 -26.37
CA GLY A 64 -9.62 2.28 -27.57
C GLY A 64 -8.19 1.77 -27.32
N GLY A 65 -7.90 1.28 -26.11
CA GLY A 65 -6.57 0.78 -25.74
C GLY A 65 -5.56 1.87 -25.35
N HIS A 66 -5.97 3.13 -25.35
CA HIS A 66 -5.12 4.29 -25.06
C HIS A 66 -5.68 5.13 -23.93
N TRP A 67 -4.78 5.80 -23.21
CA TRP A 67 -5.13 6.71 -22.13
C TRP A 67 -5.36 8.14 -22.64
N TRP A 68 -6.43 8.74 -22.18
CA TRP A 68 -6.82 10.12 -22.47
C TRP A 68 -6.98 10.90 -21.17
N ARG A 69 -6.33 12.04 -21.06
CA ARG A 69 -6.66 12.98 -19.99
C ARG A 69 -7.98 13.65 -20.35
N VAL A 70 -8.95 13.56 -19.46
CA VAL A 70 -10.30 14.13 -19.66
C VAL A 70 -10.51 15.42 -18.84
N SER A 71 -9.72 15.63 -17.79
CA SER A 71 -9.71 16.83 -16.96
C SER A 71 -8.27 17.26 -16.64
N PRO A 72 -7.95 18.57 -16.61
CA PRO A 72 -8.77 19.77 -16.90
C PRO A 72 -9.05 19.99 -18.40
N SER A 73 -8.30 19.38 -19.28
CA SER A 73 -8.49 19.50 -20.73
C SER A 73 -8.23 18.15 -21.41
N ARG A 74 -8.99 17.84 -22.46
CA ARG A 74 -8.85 16.58 -23.19
C ARG A 74 -7.56 16.59 -24.02
N MET A 75 -6.68 15.61 -23.74
CA MET A 75 -5.47 15.39 -24.54
C MET A 75 -5.03 13.93 -24.43
N ARG A 76 -4.18 13.52 -25.35
CA ARG A 76 -3.57 12.19 -25.31
C ARG A 76 -2.71 12.06 -24.06
N GLY A 77 -2.93 11.03 -23.26
CA GLY A 77 -2.08 10.65 -22.15
C GLY A 77 -0.83 9.89 -22.62
N ASN A 78 0.17 9.84 -21.77
CA ASN A 78 1.31 8.95 -21.98
C ASN A 78 0.93 7.55 -21.46
N ASP A 79 0.66 6.61 -22.37
CA ASP A 79 0.19 5.27 -22.06
C ASP A 79 1.15 4.53 -21.10
N GLU A 80 2.46 4.66 -21.31
CA GLU A 80 3.47 4.01 -20.48
C GLU A 80 3.47 4.57 -19.05
N HIS A 81 3.40 5.90 -18.91
CA HIS A 81 3.37 6.55 -17.60
C HIS A 81 2.11 6.17 -16.82
N LEU A 82 0.95 6.19 -17.47
CA LEU A 82 -0.33 5.86 -16.85
C LEU A 82 -0.44 4.36 -16.51
N GLN A 83 0.15 3.50 -17.32
CA GLN A 83 0.24 2.08 -16.99
C GLN A 83 1.16 1.84 -15.78
N ARG A 84 2.25 2.62 -15.61
CA ARG A 84 3.06 2.57 -14.38
C ARG A 84 2.25 3.03 -13.16
N LEU A 85 1.43 4.08 -13.27
CA LEU A 85 0.54 4.49 -12.19
C LEU A 85 -0.49 3.40 -11.83
N ALA A 86 -1.08 2.74 -12.84
CA ALA A 86 -1.98 1.62 -12.62
C ALA A 86 -1.29 0.47 -11.86
N LYS A 87 -0.03 0.17 -12.18
CA LYS A 87 0.75 -0.86 -11.48
C LYS A 87 0.98 -0.57 -9.99
N LEU A 88 0.83 0.68 -9.54
CA LEU A 88 0.91 0.99 -8.11
C LEU A 88 -0.21 0.30 -7.31
N ALA A 89 -1.31 -0.11 -7.96
CA ALA A 89 -2.36 -0.91 -7.33
C ALA A 89 -1.83 -2.18 -6.67
N ILE A 90 -0.85 -2.83 -7.29
CA ILE A 90 -0.24 -4.08 -6.83
C ILE A 90 1.14 -3.87 -6.18
N SER A 91 1.48 -2.65 -5.78
CA SER A 91 2.74 -2.39 -5.07
C SER A 91 2.86 -3.25 -3.81
N PRO A 92 4.04 -3.86 -3.57
CA PRO A 92 4.23 -4.72 -2.41
C PRO A 92 4.14 -3.90 -1.12
N VAL A 93 3.45 -4.44 -0.14
CA VAL A 93 3.30 -3.84 1.18
C VAL A 93 4.24 -4.52 2.17
N ALA A 94 5.17 -3.76 2.74
CA ALA A 94 6.08 -4.26 3.76
C ALA A 94 5.34 -4.54 5.08
N ARG A 95 4.37 -3.70 5.43
CA ARG A 95 3.56 -3.86 6.64
C ARG A 95 2.21 -3.14 6.50
N TRP A 96 1.15 -3.78 6.98
CA TRP A 96 -0.15 -3.18 7.21
C TRP A 96 -0.34 -2.82 8.68
N ALA A 97 -1.05 -1.73 8.94
CA ALA A 97 -1.49 -1.32 10.26
C ALA A 97 -2.87 -0.65 10.18
N HIS A 98 -3.56 -0.51 11.31
CA HIS A 98 -4.81 0.23 11.36
C HIS A 98 -4.53 1.74 11.36
N ALA A 99 -5.41 2.52 10.72
CA ALA A 99 -5.24 3.97 10.64
C ALA A 99 -5.27 4.65 12.03
N ASN A 100 -5.96 4.07 13.00
CA ASN A 100 -6.04 4.58 14.38
C ASN A 100 -4.74 4.42 15.18
N GLU A 101 -3.77 3.64 14.68
CA GLU A 101 -2.43 3.48 15.30
C GLU A 101 -1.52 4.69 15.02
N PHE A 102 -1.92 5.57 14.10
CA PHE A 102 -1.11 6.70 13.66
C PHE A 102 -1.84 8.02 13.84
N ASP A 103 -1.07 9.04 14.18
CA ASP A 103 -1.51 10.43 14.04
C ASP A 103 -1.45 10.81 12.55
N PRO A 104 -2.59 11.09 11.88
CA PRO A 104 -2.62 11.35 10.45
C PRO A 104 -1.80 12.60 10.04
N VAL A 105 -1.61 13.54 10.96
CA VAL A 105 -0.76 14.73 10.70
C VAL A 105 0.71 14.33 10.66
N LYS A 106 1.17 13.50 11.62
CA LYS A 106 2.56 13.08 11.70
C LYS A 106 2.99 12.18 10.55
N VAL A 107 2.09 11.32 10.07
CA VAL A 107 2.37 10.44 8.91
C VAL A 107 2.01 11.09 7.58
N GLY A 108 1.58 12.36 7.56
CA GLY A 108 1.28 13.11 6.35
C GLY A 108 0.01 12.67 5.61
N LEU A 109 -0.87 11.92 6.27
CA LEU A 109 -2.13 11.44 5.67
C LEU A 109 -3.29 12.42 5.83
N ALA A 110 -3.15 13.42 6.72
CA ALA A 110 -4.10 14.53 6.83
C ALA A 110 -4.02 15.46 5.61
N GLN A 111 -2.81 15.66 5.08
CA GLN A 111 -2.55 16.40 3.84
C GLN A 111 -1.58 15.57 2.99
N PRO A 112 -2.08 14.61 2.22
CA PRO A 112 -1.23 13.71 1.46
C PRO A 112 -0.46 14.44 0.37
N ALA A 113 0.79 14.04 0.17
CA ALA A 113 1.65 14.57 -0.88
C ALA A 113 1.09 14.25 -2.29
N ALA A 114 0.43 13.11 -2.41
CA ALA A 114 -0.35 12.73 -3.60
C ALA A 114 -1.54 11.86 -3.20
N THR A 115 -2.61 11.97 -3.97
CA THR A 115 -3.76 11.07 -3.92
C THR A 115 -3.95 10.47 -5.30
N LEU A 116 -3.98 9.15 -5.36
CA LEU A 116 -4.21 8.37 -6.56
C LEU A 116 -5.52 7.59 -6.38
N VAL A 117 -6.46 7.77 -7.30
CA VAL A 117 -7.70 6.99 -7.31
C VAL A 117 -7.69 6.10 -8.55
N LEU A 118 -7.82 4.79 -8.36
CA LEU A 118 -7.81 3.77 -9.39
C LEU A 118 -9.17 3.07 -9.38
N ASP A 119 -10.00 3.31 -10.40
CA ASP A 119 -11.37 2.80 -10.50
C ASP A 119 -12.18 2.92 -9.20
N GLY A 120 -12.02 4.06 -8.49
CA GLY A 120 -12.72 4.37 -7.23
C GLY A 120 -11.96 3.96 -5.95
N VAL A 121 -10.90 3.17 -6.03
CA VAL A 121 -10.04 2.86 -4.87
C VAL A 121 -9.04 3.98 -4.64
N GLN A 122 -9.12 4.64 -3.50
CA GLN A 122 -8.28 5.78 -3.14
C GLN A 122 -7.03 5.37 -2.39
N LEU A 123 -5.87 5.77 -2.91
CA LEU A 123 -4.55 5.63 -2.31
C LEU A 123 -4.02 7.01 -1.92
N ARG A 124 -3.83 7.27 -0.63
CA ARG A 124 -3.31 8.54 -0.10
C ARG A 124 -1.85 8.39 0.30
N TYR A 125 -0.96 9.00 -0.44
CA TYR A 125 0.49 8.92 -0.20
C TYR A 125 0.93 10.01 0.78
N GLY A 126 1.30 9.59 1.99
CA GLY A 126 1.76 10.44 3.08
C GLY A 126 3.26 10.68 3.10
N ALA A 127 3.80 10.90 4.29
CA ALA A 127 5.22 11.13 4.55
C ALA A 127 6.06 9.84 4.37
N LEU A 128 7.38 10.03 4.26
CA LEU A 128 8.34 8.94 4.40
C LEU A 128 8.58 8.62 5.87
N SER A 129 8.72 7.35 6.19
CA SER A 129 9.20 6.91 7.49
C SER A 129 10.67 7.30 7.67
N ALA A 130 11.00 7.85 8.82
CA ALA A 130 12.37 8.28 9.11
C ALA A 130 13.36 7.10 9.28
N LEU A 131 12.87 5.89 9.49
CA LEU A 131 13.69 4.72 9.85
C LEU A 131 13.96 3.77 8.68
N ASP A 132 12.95 3.54 7.83
CA ASP A 132 12.96 2.37 6.94
C ASP A 132 12.86 2.72 5.45
N ASN A 133 12.93 3.99 5.07
CA ASN A 133 12.74 4.44 3.68
C ASN A 133 11.40 3.97 3.06
N LEU A 134 10.42 3.71 3.92
CA LEU A 134 9.07 3.33 3.56
C LEU A 134 8.15 4.56 3.56
N ARG A 135 7.15 4.56 2.71
CA ARG A 135 6.12 5.61 2.66
C ARG A 135 4.82 5.11 3.28
N TYR A 136 4.20 5.96 4.07
CA TYR A 136 2.84 5.71 4.56
C TYR A 136 1.84 5.92 3.44
N VAL A 137 1.01 4.91 3.17
CA VAL A 137 -0.06 4.95 2.17
C VAL A 137 -1.38 4.59 2.85
N GLY A 138 -2.32 5.53 2.88
CA GLY A 138 -3.66 5.30 3.40
C GLY A 138 -4.55 4.64 2.35
N VAL A 139 -5.15 3.50 2.70
CA VAL A 139 -6.11 2.76 1.87
C VAL A 139 -7.33 2.43 2.72
N GLY A 140 -8.44 3.13 2.51
CA GLY A 140 -9.62 3.00 3.36
C GLY A 140 -9.32 3.35 4.82
N ASP A 141 -9.57 2.42 5.73
CA ASP A 141 -9.33 2.48 7.18
C ASP A 141 -7.97 1.91 7.61
N ARG A 142 -7.11 1.55 6.65
CA ARG A 142 -5.80 0.94 6.88
C ARG A 142 -4.67 1.81 6.35
N VAL A 143 -3.50 1.62 6.91
CA VAL A 143 -2.26 2.25 6.46
C VAL A 143 -1.26 1.17 6.08
N ALA A 144 -0.78 1.25 4.85
CA ALA A 144 0.30 0.42 4.34
C ALA A 144 1.64 1.16 4.45
N LEU A 145 2.72 0.44 4.73
CA LEU A 145 4.08 0.93 4.53
C LEU A 145 4.63 0.29 3.26
N VAL A 146 4.98 1.14 2.30
CA VAL A 146 5.37 0.74 0.94
C VAL A 146 6.76 1.29 0.64
N PRO A 147 7.63 0.56 -0.07
CA PRO A 147 8.93 1.08 -0.50
C PRO A 147 8.78 2.40 -1.25
N GLN A 148 9.67 3.36 -1.00
CA GLN A 148 9.60 4.70 -1.60
C GLN A 148 9.57 4.66 -3.13
N GLN A 149 10.25 3.73 -3.75
CA GLN A 149 10.28 3.54 -5.21
C GLN A 149 8.92 3.20 -5.81
N ASP A 150 8.02 2.61 -5.03
CA ASP A 150 6.66 2.23 -5.42
C ASP A 150 5.65 3.35 -5.08
N SER A 151 6.07 4.59 -5.19
CA SER A 151 5.24 5.78 -5.01
C SER A 151 5.14 6.54 -6.34
N PRO A 152 4.02 7.22 -6.62
CA PRO A 152 3.95 8.10 -7.79
C PRO A 152 5.12 9.09 -7.73
N GLU A 153 5.71 9.41 -8.88
CA GLU A 153 6.82 10.37 -8.98
C GLU A 153 6.37 11.78 -8.58
N ILE A 154 6.28 12.03 -7.29
CA ILE A 154 5.89 13.32 -6.71
C ILE A 154 6.93 14.40 -7.03
N THR A 155 8.17 13.98 -7.29
CA THR A 155 9.32 14.87 -7.49
C THR A 155 9.29 15.63 -8.83
N LEU A 156 8.67 15.08 -9.87
CA LEU A 156 8.63 15.74 -11.19
C LEU A 156 7.67 16.92 -11.23
N ALA A 157 6.60 16.91 -10.44
CA ALA A 157 5.64 18.01 -10.38
C ALA A 157 6.20 19.26 -9.68
N MET A 158 7.14 19.11 -8.75
CA MET A 158 7.80 20.26 -8.09
C MET A 158 8.81 20.97 -8.99
N LYS A 159 9.36 20.31 -10.02
CA LYS A 159 10.38 20.88 -10.89
C LYS A 159 9.79 21.70 -12.06
N THR A 160 8.52 21.49 -12.36
CA THR A 160 7.83 22.22 -13.46
C THR A 160 7.11 23.49 -12.98
N ALA A 161 7.09 23.75 -11.68
CA ALA A 161 6.45 24.91 -11.05
C ALA A 161 7.46 26.03 -10.69
N ARG A 162 8.56 26.15 -11.45
CA ARG A 162 9.56 27.21 -11.25
C ARG A 162 9.78 27.99 -12.53
#